data_044753077de4f7f902c53274765b4de0
#
_entry.id   044753077de4f7f902c53274765b4de0
#
_cell.length_a   1.000
_cell.length_b   1.000
_cell.length_c   1.000
_cell.angle_alpha   90.00
_cell.angle_beta   90.00
_cell.angle_gamma   90.00
#
_symmetry.space_group_name_H-M   'P 1'
#
loop_
_entity.id
_entity.type
_entity.pdbx_description
1 polymer ?
#
loop_
_entity_poly.entity_id
_entity_poly.type
_entity_poly.pdbx_seq_one_letter_code
_entity_poly.pdbx_strand_id
1 'polypeptide(L)'
;MKDNSFSSPDFYNVDNLLTEEHKLIRESTRSWVNKAVSPIIEEYAQKAEFPSELISGLAEIGAFGPYIPTKYGGAGLDQISYGLMMQEIERGDSGIRSTASVQSSLVMYPIWKYGSEEQKQKFLPKLSTCLLYTSPSPRD
;
A
#
# COMPACT_ATOMS: atom_id res chain seq x y z
N MET A 1 1.64 16.45 18.76
CA MET A 1 2.32 16.36 17.45
C MET A 1 1.53 17.19 16.47
N LYS A 2 2.14 18.18 15.81
CA LYS A 2 1.44 18.95 14.76
C LYS A 2 1.22 17.97 13.60
N ASP A 3 -0.03 17.85 13.17
CA ASP A 3 -0.36 17.13 11.96
C ASP A 3 0.29 17.89 10.79
N ASN A 4 1.39 17.38 10.28
CA ASN A 4 2.14 17.98 9.18
C ASN A 4 1.58 17.58 7.81
N SER A 5 0.50 16.80 7.79
CA SER A 5 -0.12 16.39 6.55
C SER A 5 -0.88 17.55 5.94
N PHE A 6 -0.54 17.92 4.72
CA PHE A 6 -1.30 18.90 3.96
C PHE A 6 -2.74 18.41 3.77
N SER A 7 -3.71 19.18 4.22
CA SER A 7 -5.12 18.94 3.96
C SER A 7 -5.55 19.84 2.79
N SER A 8 -5.77 19.25 1.62
CA SER A 8 -6.31 20.01 0.48
C SER A 8 -7.84 20.11 0.59
N PRO A 9 -8.43 21.24 0.20
CA PRO A 9 -9.87 21.37 0.14
C PRO A 9 -10.44 20.44 -0.96
N ASP A 10 -11.58 19.81 -0.67
CA ASP A 10 -12.33 19.01 -1.63
C ASP A 10 -13.26 19.89 -2.48
N PHE A 11 -12.72 20.57 -3.49
CA PHE A 11 -13.46 21.47 -4.36
C PHE A 11 -14.59 20.82 -5.15
N TYR A 12 -14.49 19.53 -5.43
CA TYR A 12 -15.47 18.77 -6.20
C TYR A 12 -16.42 17.95 -5.33
N ASN A 13 -16.26 18.06 -4.00
CA ASN A 13 -17.04 17.32 -3.02
C ASN A 13 -17.01 15.79 -3.27
N VAL A 14 -15.85 15.28 -3.63
CA VAL A 14 -15.62 13.86 -3.95
C VAL A 14 -15.92 12.98 -2.73
N ASP A 15 -15.71 13.48 -1.53
CA ASP A 15 -15.99 12.77 -0.28
C ASP A 15 -17.44 12.30 -0.15
N ASN A 16 -18.39 12.97 -0.82
CA ASN A 16 -19.79 12.53 -0.85
C ASN A 16 -20.04 11.29 -1.71
N LEU A 17 -19.11 10.94 -2.58
CA LEU A 17 -19.16 9.72 -3.39
C LEU A 17 -18.55 8.52 -2.68
N LEU A 18 -17.84 8.75 -1.57
CA LEU A 18 -17.16 7.71 -0.81
C LEU A 18 -18.10 7.11 0.23
N THR A 19 -18.03 5.78 0.36
CA THR A 19 -18.70 5.07 1.46
C THR A 19 -17.97 5.33 2.78
N GLU A 20 -18.61 5.01 3.90
CA GLU A 20 -17.97 5.11 5.22
C GLU A 20 -16.76 4.16 5.33
N GLU A 21 -16.81 3.00 4.67
CA GLU A 21 -15.68 2.08 4.57
C GLU A 21 -14.48 2.71 3.83
N HIS A 22 -14.72 3.36 2.69
CA HIS A 22 -13.69 4.09 1.96
C HIS A 22 -13.02 5.17 2.81
N LYS A 23 -13.82 5.96 3.54
CA LYS A 23 -13.32 7.00 4.44
C LYS A 23 -12.48 6.42 5.57
N LEU A 24 -12.96 5.32 6.18
CA LEU A 24 -12.24 4.63 7.26
C LEU A 24 -10.89 4.09 6.79
N ILE A 25 -10.84 3.48 5.61
CA ILE A 25 -9.59 2.98 5.02
C ILE A 25 -8.61 4.13 4.77
N ARG A 26 -9.08 5.23 4.19
CA ARG A 26 -8.27 6.43 3.97
C ARG A 26 -7.70 6.98 5.28
N GLU A 27 -8.54 7.15 6.30
CA GLU A 27 -8.13 7.68 7.60
C GLU A 27 -7.17 6.76 8.35
N SER A 28 -7.42 5.46 8.31
CA SER A 28 -6.56 4.45 8.90
C SER A 28 -5.17 4.46 8.25
N THR A 29 -5.11 4.51 6.91
CA THR A 29 -3.85 4.62 6.17
C THR A 29 -3.12 5.92 6.48
N ARG A 30 -3.82 7.05 6.50
CA ARG A 30 -3.26 8.36 6.88
C ARG A 30 -2.67 8.33 8.28
N SER A 31 -3.38 7.75 9.23
CA SER A 31 -2.90 7.62 10.61
C SER A 31 -1.60 6.80 10.68
N TRP A 32 -1.53 5.71 9.92
CA TRP A 32 -0.31 4.91 9.83
C TRP A 32 0.85 5.71 9.21
N VAL A 33 0.63 6.41 8.11
CA VAL A 33 1.64 7.27 7.45
C VAL A 33 2.17 8.31 8.43
N ASN A 34 1.29 9.02 9.13
CA ASN A 34 1.69 10.05 10.09
C ASN A 34 2.51 9.49 11.25
N LYS A 35 2.24 8.26 11.68
CA LYS A 35 2.93 7.62 12.82
C LYS A 35 4.22 6.92 12.43
N ALA A 36 4.23 6.24 11.30
CA ALA A 36 5.32 5.36 10.91
C ALA A 36 6.27 5.99 9.87
N VAL A 37 5.71 6.66 8.85
CA VAL A 37 6.51 7.20 7.72
C VAL A 37 7.03 8.59 8.01
N SER A 38 6.12 9.52 8.32
CA SER A 38 6.46 10.95 8.45
C SER A 38 7.60 11.27 9.43
N PRO A 39 7.78 10.55 10.56
CA PRO A 39 8.85 10.88 11.50
C PRO A 39 10.25 10.53 11.03
N ILE A 40 10.39 9.61 10.08
CA ILE A 40 11.70 9.04 9.70
C ILE A 40 12.10 9.33 8.27
N ILE A 41 11.14 9.61 7.39
CA ILE A 41 11.38 9.61 5.94
C ILE A 41 12.40 10.67 5.49
N GLU A 42 12.45 11.83 6.14
CA GLU A 42 13.39 12.89 5.79
C GLU A 42 14.85 12.43 6.01
N GLU A 43 15.12 11.73 7.11
CA GLU A 43 16.46 11.20 7.40
C GLU A 43 16.90 10.16 6.38
N TYR A 44 15.99 9.22 6.03
CA TYR A 44 16.26 8.21 5.01
C TYR A 44 16.47 8.82 3.61
N ALA A 45 15.67 9.82 3.26
CA ALA A 45 15.83 10.56 2.00
C ALA A 45 17.18 11.26 1.89
N GLN A 46 17.65 11.90 2.99
CA GLN A 46 18.97 12.53 3.02
C GLN A 46 20.13 11.55 2.89
N LYS A 47 19.97 10.34 3.42
CA LYS A 47 20.97 9.27 3.33
C LYS A 47 20.90 8.49 2.01
N ALA A 48 19.90 8.75 1.16
CA ALA A 48 19.57 7.95 -0.02
C ALA A 48 19.36 6.46 0.30
N GLU A 49 18.72 6.17 1.44
CA GLU A 49 18.41 4.83 1.93
C GLU A 49 16.90 4.57 1.92
N PHE A 50 16.51 3.30 1.81
CA PHE A 50 15.11 2.89 1.92
C PHE A 50 14.82 2.36 3.33
N PRO A 51 13.76 2.84 4.02
CA PRO A 51 13.38 2.39 5.36
C PRO A 51 12.71 1.00 5.32
N SER A 52 13.52 -0.05 5.22
CA SER A 52 13.05 -1.44 5.08
C SER A 52 12.16 -1.93 6.23
N GLU A 53 12.28 -1.32 7.40
CA GLU A 53 11.42 -1.58 8.56
C GLU A 53 9.95 -1.23 8.33
N LEU A 54 9.63 -0.34 7.35
CA LEU A 54 8.25 0.00 7.01
C LEU A 54 7.54 -1.09 6.19
N ILE A 55 8.28 -2.06 5.65
CA ILE A 55 7.70 -3.11 4.80
C ILE A 55 6.70 -3.97 5.59
N SER A 56 7.03 -4.34 6.82
CA SER A 56 6.11 -5.08 7.70
C SER A 56 4.85 -4.29 8.01
N GLY A 57 4.99 -2.99 8.27
CA GLY A 57 3.85 -2.10 8.52
C GLY A 57 2.94 -1.94 7.29
N LEU A 58 3.50 -1.90 6.08
CA LEU A 58 2.71 -1.93 4.83
C LEU A 58 1.89 -3.23 4.71
N ALA A 59 2.47 -4.37 5.08
CA ALA A 59 1.75 -5.64 5.10
C ALA A 59 0.63 -5.63 6.15
N GLU A 60 0.89 -5.13 7.35
CA GLU A 60 -0.08 -5.06 8.46
C GLU A 60 -1.30 -4.20 8.13
N ILE A 61 -1.12 -3.06 7.44
CA ILE A 61 -2.25 -2.24 6.98
C ILE A 61 -2.93 -2.80 5.71
N GLY A 62 -2.47 -3.93 5.19
CA GLY A 62 -3.04 -4.57 3.99
C GLY A 62 -2.70 -3.86 2.68
N ALA A 63 -1.61 -3.09 2.61
CA ALA A 63 -1.23 -2.34 1.42
C ALA A 63 -0.71 -3.23 0.28
N PHE A 64 -0.36 -4.49 0.56
CA PHE A 64 0.05 -5.46 -0.47
C PHE A 64 -1.14 -6.27 -0.98
N GLY A 65 -1.63 -5.89 -2.15
CA GLY A 65 -2.76 -6.54 -2.79
C GLY A 65 -4.11 -6.33 -2.08
N PRO A 66 -4.52 -5.09 -1.71
CA PRO A 66 -5.74 -4.84 -0.97
C PRO A 66 -6.98 -5.44 -1.64
N TYR A 67 -7.03 -5.44 -2.96
CA TYR A 67 -8.14 -5.98 -3.77
C TYR A 67 -8.03 -7.49 -4.06
N ILE A 68 -6.96 -8.14 -3.65
CA ILE A 68 -6.85 -9.60 -3.79
C ILE A 68 -7.86 -10.27 -2.84
N PRO A 69 -8.61 -11.27 -3.32
CA PRO A 69 -9.59 -11.97 -2.48
C PRO A 69 -8.98 -12.56 -1.21
N THR A 70 -9.74 -12.56 -0.13
CA THR A 70 -9.32 -13.05 1.18
C THR A 70 -8.87 -14.52 1.16
N LYS A 71 -9.44 -15.34 0.27
CA LYS A 71 -9.01 -16.75 0.08
C LYS A 71 -7.54 -16.89 -0.36
N TYR A 72 -6.93 -15.83 -0.88
CA TYR A 72 -5.52 -15.77 -1.26
C TYR A 72 -4.69 -14.86 -0.35
N GLY A 73 -5.23 -14.48 0.80
CA GLY A 73 -4.52 -13.66 1.78
C GLY A 73 -4.60 -12.14 1.56
N GLY A 74 -5.35 -11.67 0.58
CA GLY A 74 -5.64 -10.24 0.39
C GLY A 74 -6.74 -9.74 1.31
N ALA A 75 -7.01 -8.44 1.30
CA ALA A 75 -8.07 -7.82 2.09
C ALA A 75 -9.46 -7.87 1.43
N GLY A 76 -9.54 -8.19 0.13
CA GLY A 76 -10.81 -8.27 -0.62
C GLY A 76 -11.50 -6.93 -0.83
N LEU A 77 -10.75 -5.82 -0.75
CA LEU A 77 -11.25 -4.46 -0.94
C LEU A 77 -11.49 -4.15 -2.41
N ASP A 78 -12.18 -3.04 -2.68
CA ASP A 78 -12.38 -2.55 -4.03
C ASP A 78 -11.21 -1.66 -4.54
N GLN A 79 -11.29 -1.24 -5.81
CA GLN A 79 -10.25 -0.43 -6.43
C GLN A 79 -10.24 1.01 -5.92
N ILE A 80 -11.37 1.52 -5.40
CA ILE A 80 -11.45 2.85 -4.79
C ILE A 80 -10.64 2.85 -3.49
N SER A 81 -10.84 1.85 -2.64
CA SER A 81 -10.06 1.63 -1.43
C SER A 81 -8.57 1.54 -1.71
N TYR A 82 -8.17 0.78 -2.74
CA TYR A 82 -6.78 0.71 -3.19
C TYR A 82 -6.22 2.09 -3.57
N GLY A 83 -6.97 2.85 -4.37
CA GLY A 83 -6.58 4.21 -4.79
C GLY A 83 -6.39 5.15 -3.60
N LEU A 84 -7.32 5.12 -2.64
CA LEU A 84 -7.25 5.94 -1.42
C LEU A 84 -6.06 5.57 -0.54
N MET A 85 -5.76 4.28 -0.38
CA MET A 85 -4.56 3.83 0.33
C MET A 85 -3.29 4.34 -0.34
N MET A 86 -3.17 4.16 -1.66
CA MET A 86 -2.00 4.62 -2.41
C MET A 86 -1.84 6.14 -2.34
N GLN A 87 -2.94 6.90 -2.38
CA GLN A 87 -2.93 8.35 -2.23
C GLN A 87 -2.36 8.78 -0.87
N GLU A 88 -2.78 8.14 0.21
CA GLU A 88 -2.30 8.50 1.55
C GLU A 88 -0.84 8.08 1.76
N ILE A 89 -0.40 6.94 1.23
CA ILE A 89 1.00 6.53 1.30
C ILE A 89 1.88 7.49 0.47
N GLU A 90 1.43 7.90 -0.73
CA GLU A 90 2.12 8.89 -1.58
C GLU A 90 2.32 10.23 -0.86
N ARG A 91 1.37 10.66 -0.03
CA ARG A 91 1.51 11.89 0.79
C ARG A 91 2.67 11.80 1.78
N GLY A 92 3.00 10.59 2.24
CA GLY A 92 4.16 10.35 3.08
C GLY A 92 5.44 10.29 2.29
N ASP A 93 5.49 9.42 1.28
CA ASP A 93 6.67 9.24 0.43
C ASP A 93 6.34 8.42 -0.83
N SER A 94 6.85 8.87 -1.98
CA SER A 94 6.66 8.21 -3.28
C SER A 94 7.38 6.86 -3.38
N GLY A 95 8.52 6.68 -2.73
CA GLY A 95 9.28 5.43 -2.73
C GLY A 95 8.53 4.34 -1.98
N ILE A 96 7.97 4.68 -0.81
CA ILE A 96 7.13 3.77 -0.03
C ILE A 96 5.87 3.39 -0.81
N ARG A 97 5.18 4.37 -1.42
CA ARG A 97 4.01 4.08 -2.27
C ARG A 97 4.40 3.22 -3.46
N SER A 98 5.55 3.48 -4.11
CA SER A 98 6.02 2.67 -5.24
C SER A 98 6.23 1.23 -4.83
N THR A 99 6.83 0.97 -3.68
CA THR A 99 7.00 -0.38 -3.12
C THR A 99 5.66 -1.11 -2.98
N ALA A 100 4.66 -0.46 -2.38
CA ALA A 100 3.32 -1.03 -2.21
C ALA A 100 2.62 -1.28 -3.57
N SER A 101 2.71 -0.33 -4.50
CA SER A 101 2.04 -0.44 -5.80
C SER A 101 2.71 -1.45 -6.74
N VAL A 102 4.03 -1.56 -6.75
CA VAL A 102 4.75 -2.57 -7.54
C VAL A 102 4.36 -3.97 -7.06
N GLN A 103 4.43 -4.21 -5.77
CA GLN A 103 4.03 -5.49 -5.19
C GLN A 103 2.58 -5.84 -5.53
N SER A 104 1.66 -4.90 -5.34
CA SER A 104 0.23 -5.12 -5.59
C SER A 104 -0.09 -5.27 -7.07
N SER A 105 0.29 -4.27 -7.90
CA SER A 105 -0.21 -4.15 -9.27
C SER A 105 0.64 -4.90 -10.29
N LEU A 106 1.97 -4.92 -10.13
CA LEU A 106 2.86 -5.54 -11.11
C LEU A 106 3.18 -6.99 -10.78
N VAL A 107 3.10 -7.39 -9.51
CA VAL A 107 3.40 -8.75 -9.08
C VAL A 107 2.12 -9.53 -8.75
N MET A 108 1.34 -9.09 -7.76
CA MET A 108 0.19 -9.86 -7.28
C MET A 108 -0.98 -9.87 -8.27
N TYR A 109 -1.26 -8.73 -8.91
CA TYR A 109 -2.38 -8.65 -9.86
C TYR A 109 -2.25 -9.61 -11.05
N PRO A 110 -1.12 -9.69 -11.78
CA PRO A 110 -0.95 -10.65 -12.87
C PRO A 110 -1.09 -12.10 -12.40
N ILE A 111 -0.55 -12.46 -11.24
CA ILE A 111 -0.68 -13.81 -10.68
C ILE A 111 -2.16 -14.09 -10.39
N TRP A 112 -2.87 -13.16 -9.76
CA TRP A 112 -4.29 -13.32 -9.47
C TRP A 112 -5.14 -13.42 -10.73
N LYS A 113 -4.88 -12.56 -11.72
CA LYS A 113 -5.73 -12.48 -12.92
C LYS A 113 -5.50 -13.62 -13.90
N TYR A 114 -4.24 -14.03 -14.08
CA TYR A 114 -3.83 -14.91 -15.17
C TYR A 114 -3.17 -16.21 -14.71
N GLY A 115 -2.77 -16.31 -13.46
CA GLY A 115 -2.16 -17.52 -12.90
C GLY A 115 -3.13 -18.68 -12.77
N SER A 116 -2.60 -19.90 -12.75
CA SER A 116 -3.38 -21.10 -12.39
C SER A 116 -3.80 -21.04 -10.91
N GLU A 117 -4.81 -21.84 -10.53
CA GLU A 117 -5.24 -21.88 -9.12
C GLU A 117 -4.09 -22.31 -8.19
N GLU A 118 -3.27 -23.25 -8.63
CA GLU A 118 -2.08 -23.69 -7.90
C GLU A 118 -1.09 -22.54 -7.67
N GLN A 119 -0.82 -21.74 -8.72
CA GLN A 119 0.06 -20.56 -8.62
C GLN A 119 -0.53 -19.52 -7.65
N LYS A 120 -1.82 -19.23 -7.72
CA LYS A 120 -2.50 -18.29 -6.81
C LYS A 120 -2.35 -18.71 -5.36
N GLN A 121 -2.65 -19.97 -5.06
CA GLN A 121 -2.53 -20.52 -3.70
C GLN A 121 -1.09 -20.55 -3.20
N LYS A 122 -0.13 -20.79 -4.07
CA LYS A 122 1.29 -20.88 -3.71
C LYS A 122 1.92 -19.52 -3.42
N PHE A 123 1.62 -18.50 -4.22
CA PHE A 123 2.35 -17.24 -4.21
C PHE A 123 1.61 -16.11 -3.49
N LEU A 124 0.31 -15.91 -3.73
CA LEU A 124 -0.40 -14.74 -3.25
C LEU A 124 -0.39 -14.59 -1.72
N PRO A 125 -0.61 -15.65 -0.91
CA PRO A 125 -0.57 -15.50 0.55
C PRO A 125 0.80 -15.07 1.09
N LYS A 126 1.88 -15.48 0.43
CA LYS A 126 3.24 -15.11 0.83
C LYS A 126 3.60 -13.70 0.40
N LEU A 127 3.06 -13.25 -0.73
CA LEU A 127 3.27 -11.89 -1.25
C LEU A 127 2.49 -10.85 -0.44
N SER A 128 1.28 -11.19 0.05
CA SER A 128 0.48 -10.28 0.88
C SER A 128 1.07 -10.04 2.27
N THR A 129 1.80 -11.01 2.80
CA THR A 129 2.48 -10.91 4.10
C THR A 129 3.94 -10.46 4.00
N CYS A 130 4.40 -10.12 2.81
CA CYS A 130 5.80 -9.75 2.53
C CYS A 130 6.86 -10.82 2.85
N LEU A 131 6.47 -12.10 2.99
CA LEU A 131 7.40 -13.22 3.10
C LEU A 131 8.11 -13.52 1.76
N LEU A 132 7.58 -13.01 0.66
CA LEU A 132 8.22 -12.96 -0.65
C LEU A 132 8.21 -11.51 -1.11
N TYR A 133 9.37 -10.88 -1.03
CA TYR A 133 9.63 -9.58 -1.61
C TYR A 133 10.67 -9.77 -2.71
N THR A 134 10.23 -9.75 -3.95
CA THR A 134 11.16 -9.84 -5.08
C THR A 134 10.62 -9.06 -6.26
N SER A 135 11.25 -7.94 -6.52
CA SER A 135 11.45 -7.52 -7.89
C SER A 135 12.96 -7.61 -8.12
N PRO A 136 13.50 -8.74 -8.62
CA PRO A 136 14.90 -8.79 -9.00
C PRO A 136 15.10 -7.78 -10.10
N SER A 137 15.90 -6.75 -9.80
CA SER A 137 16.39 -5.85 -10.83
C SER A 137 17.25 -6.66 -11.80
N PRO A 138 17.07 -6.50 -13.13
CA PRO A 138 17.98 -7.13 -14.09
C PRO A 138 19.42 -6.60 -14.01
N ARG A 139 19.71 -5.75 -13.03
CA ARG A 139 20.99 -5.08 -12.81
C ARG A 139 21.74 -5.57 -11.56
N ASP A 140 21.16 -6.50 -10.80
CA ASP A 140 21.76 -7.10 -9.60
C ASP A 140 22.50 -8.39 -9.95
#